data_f9879dda1ae844c2989e35c45d7e9fc8
#
_entry.id   f9879dda1ae844c2989e35c45d7e9fc8
#
_cell.length_a   1.000
_cell.length_b   1.000
_cell.length_c   1.000
_cell.angle_alpha   90.00
_cell.angle_beta   90.00
_cell.angle_gamma   90.00
#
_symmetry.space_group_name_H-M   'P 1'
#
loop_
_entity.id
_entity.type
_entity.pdbx_description
1 polymer ?
#
loop_
_entity_poly.entity_id
_entity_poly.type
_entity_poly.pdbx_seq_one_letter_code
_entity_poly.pdbx_strand_id
1 'polypeptide(L)'
;MSAVLKPTPVLAPMREPDLTEVMAIESGLYTHPWTRGNFGDSLRAGYECRSYRLHGELIGYFVLLAAAGEAHLLNLSIAEPHQRRGYGTALLNEATALARALGANNLFLEVRPSNRGAQELYYRYGFRKIAVRRGYYPASGGREDALVLSLGL
;
A
#
# COMPACT_ATOMS: atom_id res chain seq x y z
N MET A 1 -38.44 0.58 3.80
CA MET A 1 -37.21 1.36 4.05
C MET A 1 -36.08 0.74 3.25
N SER A 2 -35.53 1.49 2.31
CA SER A 2 -34.40 1.00 1.52
C SER A 2 -33.09 1.26 2.26
N ALA A 3 -32.26 0.23 2.35
CA ALA A 3 -30.90 0.38 2.86
C ALA A 3 -30.06 1.14 1.81
N VAL A 4 -29.41 2.21 2.24
CA VAL A 4 -28.45 2.91 1.39
C VAL A 4 -27.16 2.09 1.43
N LEU A 5 -26.81 1.45 0.31
CA LEU A 5 -25.56 0.73 0.18
C LEU A 5 -24.42 1.75 0.12
N LYS A 6 -23.37 1.54 0.94
CA LYS A 6 -22.15 2.31 0.80
C LYS A 6 -21.56 2.07 -0.59
N PRO A 7 -21.18 3.13 -1.32
CA PRO A 7 -20.50 2.94 -2.60
C PRO A 7 -19.19 2.17 -2.38
N THR A 8 -18.94 1.20 -3.24
CA THR A 8 -17.73 0.38 -3.19
C THR A 8 -16.70 0.96 -4.16
N PRO A 9 -15.47 1.24 -3.71
CA PRO A 9 -14.42 1.65 -4.63
C PRO A 9 -14.10 0.57 -5.66
N VAL A 10 -13.63 1.01 -6.81
CA VAL A 10 -13.25 0.14 -7.93
C VAL A 10 -11.74 0.01 -7.97
N LEU A 11 -11.26 -1.24 -7.91
CA LEU A 11 -9.85 -1.57 -8.12
C LEU A 11 -9.60 -1.75 -9.61
N ALA A 12 -8.54 -1.12 -10.12
CA ALA A 12 -8.16 -1.23 -11.53
C ALA A 12 -6.65 -1.21 -11.69
N PRO A 13 -6.10 -1.75 -12.79
CA PRO A 13 -4.68 -1.58 -13.06
C PRO A 13 -4.29 -0.10 -13.08
N MET A 14 -3.22 0.24 -12.38
CA MET A 14 -2.64 1.59 -12.44
C MET A 14 -1.93 1.75 -13.79
N ARG A 15 -2.12 2.90 -14.40
CA ARG A 15 -1.47 3.25 -15.68
C ARG A 15 -0.73 4.56 -15.53
N GLU A 16 0.17 4.84 -16.48
CA GLU A 16 0.99 6.04 -16.41
C GLU A 16 0.19 7.35 -16.28
N PRO A 17 -0.95 7.53 -16.98
CA PRO A 17 -1.76 8.73 -16.78
C PRO A 17 -2.29 8.91 -15.35
N ASP A 18 -2.40 7.83 -14.57
CA ASP A 18 -2.84 7.90 -13.17
C ASP A 18 -1.78 8.51 -12.25
N LEU A 19 -0.52 8.55 -12.67
CA LEU A 19 0.59 8.94 -11.79
C LEU A 19 0.52 10.39 -11.32
N THR A 20 -0.13 11.28 -12.06
CA THR A 20 -0.33 12.66 -11.61
C THR A 20 -1.19 12.69 -10.34
N GLU A 21 -2.31 11.96 -10.32
CA GLU A 21 -3.16 11.84 -9.13
C GLU A 21 -2.47 11.06 -8.01
N VAL A 22 -1.75 9.98 -8.37
CA VAL A 22 -0.98 9.19 -7.39
C VAL A 22 0.04 10.07 -6.69
N MET A 23 0.80 10.88 -7.43
CA MET A 23 1.82 11.75 -6.86
C MET A 23 1.23 12.86 -5.99
N ALA A 24 0.06 13.36 -6.34
CA ALA A 24 -0.64 14.34 -5.50
C ALA A 24 -0.96 13.76 -4.12
N ILE A 25 -1.39 12.49 -4.06
CA ILE A 25 -1.67 11.79 -2.80
C ILE A 25 -0.35 11.47 -2.08
N GLU A 26 0.58 10.84 -2.77
CA GLU A 26 1.86 10.40 -2.21
C GLU A 26 2.63 11.55 -1.56
N SER A 27 2.78 12.66 -2.26
CA SER A 27 3.50 13.84 -1.79
C SER A 27 2.82 14.51 -0.59
N GLY A 28 1.50 14.40 -0.50
CA GLY A 28 0.73 14.96 0.61
C GLY A 28 0.75 14.11 1.87
N LEU A 29 0.99 12.79 1.73
CA LEU A 29 0.95 11.86 2.86
C LEU A 29 2.29 11.68 3.57
N TYR A 30 3.39 11.75 2.85
CA TYR A 30 4.70 11.32 3.35
C TYR A 30 5.73 12.42 3.31
N THR A 31 6.58 12.49 4.32
CA THR A 31 7.74 13.41 4.35
C THR A 31 8.84 12.96 3.38
N HIS A 32 8.91 11.66 3.11
CA HIS A 32 9.86 11.06 2.18
C HIS A 32 9.08 10.20 1.19
N PRO A 33 8.31 10.83 0.28
CA PRO A 33 7.45 10.09 -0.64
C PRO A 33 8.26 9.34 -1.70
N TRP A 34 7.64 8.31 -2.27
CA TRP A 34 8.11 7.77 -3.53
C TRP A 34 8.10 8.88 -4.58
N THR A 35 8.99 8.78 -5.54
CA THR A 35 9.01 9.68 -6.70
C THR A 35 8.11 9.15 -7.80
N ARG A 36 7.75 10.02 -8.74
CA ARG A 36 7.06 9.58 -9.97
C ARG A 36 7.88 8.51 -10.69
N GLY A 37 9.21 8.65 -10.71
CA GLY A 37 10.12 7.67 -11.29
C GLY A 37 10.03 6.29 -10.62
N ASN A 38 9.87 6.25 -9.29
CA ASN A 38 9.69 4.98 -8.57
C ASN A 38 8.43 4.25 -9.03
N PHE A 39 7.32 4.96 -9.16
CA PHE A 39 6.08 4.36 -9.67
C PHE A 39 6.22 3.94 -11.14
N GLY A 40 6.82 4.79 -11.97
CA GLY A 40 7.08 4.47 -13.38
C GLY A 40 7.95 3.23 -13.56
N ASP A 41 9.00 3.09 -12.74
CA ASP A 41 9.86 1.91 -12.75
C ASP A 41 9.09 0.65 -12.35
N SER A 42 8.22 0.75 -11.35
CA SER A 42 7.37 -0.36 -10.91
C SER A 42 6.42 -0.81 -12.02
N LEU A 43 5.81 0.13 -12.73
CA LEU A 43 4.96 -0.17 -13.89
C LEU A 43 5.75 -0.88 -15.00
N ARG A 44 6.94 -0.37 -15.33
CA ARG A 44 7.78 -0.96 -16.38
C ARG A 44 8.33 -2.34 -16.00
N ALA A 45 8.59 -2.54 -14.71
CA ALA A 45 9.07 -3.83 -14.20
C ALA A 45 7.96 -4.90 -14.16
N GLY A 46 6.71 -4.50 -14.43
CA GLY A 46 5.58 -5.43 -14.39
C GLY A 46 5.08 -5.76 -12.98
N TYR A 47 5.38 -4.92 -12.00
CA TYR A 47 4.82 -5.09 -10.66
C TYR A 47 3.30 -4.90 -10.70
N GLU A 48 2.62 -5.47 -9.73
CA GLU A 48 1.17 -5.36 -9.61
C GLU A 48 0.81 -4.01 -8.98
N CYS A 49 0.60 -3.02 -9.84
CA CYS A 49 0.23 -1.67 -9.44
C CYS A 49 -1.27 -1.47 -9.67
N ARG A 50 -2.00 -1.10 -8.63
CA ARG A 50 -3.46 -0.94 -8.70
C ARG A 50 -3.89 0.42 -8.18
N SER A 51 -4.87 0.99 -8.87
CA SER A 51 -5.57 2.20 -8.45
C SER A 51 -6.90 1.82 -7.80
N TYR A 52 -7.34 2.63 -6.84
CA TYR A 52 -8.56 2.42 -6.08
C TYR A 52 -9.38 3.70 -6.17
N ARG A 53 -10.51 3.65 -6.89
CA ARG A 53 -11.31 4.84 -7.19
C ARG A 53 -12.71 4.74 -6.64
N LEU A 54 -13.19 5.86 -6.09
CA LEU A 54 -14.55 6.01 -5.61
C LEU A 54 -15.22 7.11 -6.44
N HIS A 55 -16.26 6.76 -7.19
CA HIS A 55 -16.94 7.70 -8.11
C HIS A 55 -15.95 8.40 -9.06
N GLY A 56 -14.99 7.66 -9.57
CA GLY A 56 -13.97 8.17 -10.48
C GLY A 56 -12.81 8.91 -9.82
N GLU A 57 -12.91 9.25 -8.55
CA GLU A 57 -11.84 9.89 -7.80
C GLU A 57 -10.84 8.86 -7.28
N LEU A 58 -9.56 9.09 -7.50
CA LEU A 58 -8.53 8.25 -6.91
C LEU A 58 -8.47 8.48 -5.41
N ILE A 59 -8.74 7.44 -4.62
CA ILE A 59 -8.71 7.51 -3.16
C ILE A 59 -7.58 6.69 -2.55
N GLY A 60 -6.96 5.83 -3.32
CA GLY A 60 -5.85 5.00 -2.83
C GLY A 60 -5.21 4.19 -3.94
N TYR A 61 -4.15 3.49 -3.59
CA TYR A 61 -3.39 2.66 -4.52
C TYR A 61 -2.49 1.70 -3.76
N PHE A 62 -2.01 0.67 -4.45
CA PHE A 62 -0.93 -0.15 -3.92
C PHE A 62 0.01 -0.61 -5.04
N VAL A 63 1.21 -0.98 -4.64
CA VAL A 63 2.22 -1.64 -5.47
C VAL A 63 2.64 -2.93 -4.78
N LEU A 64 2.51 -4.04 -5.49
CA LEU A 64 2.78 -5.39 -4.99
C LEU A 64 3.74 -6.09 -5.94
N LEU A 65 4.75 -6.75 -5.38
CA LEU A 65 5.66 -7.60 -6.13
C LEU A 65 5.46 -9.04 -5.66
N ALA A 66 5.15 -9.95 -6.58
CA ALA A 66 5.02 -11.37 -6.28
C ALA A 66 6.04 -12.18 -7.06
N ALA A 67 6.80 -13.01 -6.38
CA ALA A 67 7.81 -13.88 -6.98
C ALA A 67 8.15 -15.04 -6.04
N ALA A 68 8.39 -16.22 -6.62
CA ALA A 68 8.90 -17.39 -5.90
C ALA A 68 8.07 -17.78 -4.65
N GLY A 69 6.75 -17.67 -4.73
CA GLY A 69 5.85 -18.05 -3.64
C GLY A 69 5.73 -17.00 -2.53
N GLU A 70 6.30 -15.83 -2.72
CA GLU A 70 6.24 -14.72 -1.76
C GLU A 70 5.67 -13.48 -2.45
N ALA A 71 5.06 -12.60 -1.66
CA ALA A 71 4.63 -11.29 -2.13
C ALA A 71 5.17 -10.21 -1.20
N HIS A 72 5.52 -9.07 -1.78
CA HIS A 72 6.02 -7.91 -1.06
C HIS A 72 5.13 -6.71 -1.38
N LEU A 73 4.49 -6.18 -0.37
CA LEU A 73 3.69 -4.97 -0.50
C LEU A 73 4.62 -3.78 -0.36
N LEU A 74 4.91 -3.13 -1.49
CA LEU A 74 5.90 -2.06 -1.56
C LEU A 74 5.33 -0.70 -1.19
N ASN A 75 4.05 -0.49 -1.45
CA ASN A 75 3.36 0.75 -1.12
C ASN A 75 1.86 0.45 -1.02
N LEU A 76 1.21 0.98 0.00
CA LEU A 76 -0.24 0.96 0.14
C LEU A 76 -0.65 2.27 0.81
N SER A 77 -1.46 3.05 0.13
CA SER A 77 -1.80 4.39 0.57
C SER A 77 -3.26 4.71 0.34
N ILE A 78 -3.86 5.42 1.29
CA ILE A 78 -5.21 5.99 1.18
C ILE A 78 -5.07 7.49 1.35
N ALA A 79 -5.69 8.25 0.46
CA ALA A 79 -5.73 9.71 0.52
C ALA A 79 -6.31 10.17 1.87
N GLU A 80 -5.73 11.20 2.45
CA GLU A 80 -6.07 11.68 3.80
C GLU A 80 -7.58 11.86 4.03
N PRO A 81 -8.34 12.51 3.12
CA PRO A 81 -9.79 12.70 3.35
C PRO A 81 -10.58 11.40 3.47
N HIS A 82 -10.00 10.30 3.00
CA HIS A 82 -10.67 8.99 2.99
C HIS A 82 -10.12 8.02 4.03
N GLN A 83 -9.16 8.46 4.85
CA GLN A 83 -8.60 7.63 5.92
C GLN A 83 -9.60 7.47 7.07
N ARG A 84 -9.39 6.40 7.87
CA ARG A 84 -10.21 6.06 9.03
C ARG A 84 -11.67 5.76 8.70
N ARG A 85 -11.92 5.27 7.49
CA ARG A 85 -13.26 4.88 7.02
C ARG A 85 -13.34 3.42 6.58
N GLY A 86 -12.27 2.64 6.86
CA GLY A 86 -12.20 1.22 6.49
C GLY A 86 -11.64 0.95 5.09
N TYR A 87 -11.29 1.97 4.32
CA TYR A 87 -10.74 1.77 2.97
C TYR A 87 -9.34 1.16 2.98
N GLY A 88 -8.53 1.46 3.98
CA GLY A 88 -7.21 0.83 4.12
C GLY A 88 -7.32 -0.68 4.29
N THR A 89 -8.23 -1.14 5.13
CA THR A 89 -8.50 -2.56 5.33
C THR A 89 -9.06 -3.19 4.04
N ALA A 90 -9.99 -2.51 3.37
CA ALA A 90 -10.56 -3.00 2.12
C ALA A 90 -9.51 -3.12 1.02
N LEU A 91 -8.63 -2.13 0.89
CA LEU A 91 -7.55 -2.16 -0.09
C LEU A 91 -6.53 -3.26 0.25
N LEU A 92 -6.23 -3.46 1.51
CA LEU A 92 -5.35 -4.53 1.97
C LEU A 92 -5.96 -5.92 1.68
N ASN A 93 -7.28 -6.06 1.80
CA ASN A 93 -7.98 -7.28 1.38
C ASN A 93 -7.77 -7.55 -0.12
N GLU A 94 -7.83 -6.52 -0.95
CA GLU A 94 -7.58 -6.65 -2.39
C GLU A 94 -6.14 -7.08 -2.67
N ALA A 95 -5.18 -6.49 -1.97
CA ALA A 95 -3.76 -6.83 -2.13
C ALA A 95 -3.49 -8.28 -1.69
N THR A 96 -4.06 -8.73 -0.59
CA THR A 96 -3.88 -10.11 -0.11
C THR A 96 -4.55 -11.11 -1.03
N ALA A 97 -5.73 -10.80 -1.56
CA ALA A 97 -6.41 -11.65 -2.54
C ALA A 97 -5.57 -11.80 -3.81
N LEU A 98 -4.99 -10.70 -4.30
CA LEU A 98 -4.12 -10.74 -5.47
C LEU A 98 -2.85 -11.55 -5.21
N ALA A 99 -2.22 -11.36 -4.04
CA ALA A 99 -1.03 -12.11 -3.65
C ALA A 99 -1.32 -13.62 -3.62
N ARG A 100 -2.46 -14.04 -3.05
CA ARG A 100 -2.88 -15.45 -3.06
C ARG A 100 -3.11 -15.96 -4.48
N ALA A 101 -3.77 -15.19 -5.32
CA ALA A 101 -4.04 -15.57 -6.71
C ALA A 101 -2.75 -15.75 -7.51
N LEU A 102 -1.69 -15.04 -7.14
CA LEU A 102 -0.37 -15.15 -7.76
C LEU A 102 0.50 -16.27 -7.13
N GLY A 103 -0.05 -17.03 -6.21
CA GLY A 103 0.63 -18.20 -5.63
C GLY A 103 1.50 -17.87 -4.41
N ALA A 104 1.38 -16.69 -3.83
CA ALA A 104 2.16 -16.34 -2.66
C ALA A 104 1.62 -17.02 -1.40
N ASN A 105 2.52 -17.48 -0.55
CA ASN A 105 2.21 -18.09 0.76
C ASN A 105 2.38 -17.09 1.90
N ASN A 106 3.14 -16.03 1.68
CA ASN A 106 3.40 -14.99 2.66
C ASN A 106 3.38 -13.63 1.98
N LEU A 107 2.93 -12.64 2.73
CA LEU A 107 2.97 -11.24 2.32
C LEU A 107 3.87 -10.47 3.30
N PHE A 108 4.88 -9.80 2.77
CA PHE A 108 5.84 -9.01 3.55
C PHE A 108 5.68 -7.53 3.25
N LEU A 109 6.02 -6.70 4.22
CA LEU A 109 6.13 -5.25 4.02
C LEU A 109 7.13 -4.67 5.01
N GLU A 110 7.63 -3.48 4.70
CA GLU A 110 8.39 -2.65 5.62
C GLU A 110 7.55 -1.42 6.00
N VAL A 111 7.65 -1.01 7.25
CA VAL A 111 6.97 0.18 7.76
C VAL A 111 7.89 0.94 8.70
N ARG A 112 7.81 2.29 8.63
CA ARG A 112 8.56 3.15 9.56
C ARG A 112 7.98 3.02 10.97
N PRO A 113 8.83 2.93 12.02
CA PRO A 113 8.34 3.01 13.39
C PRO A 113 7.55 4.30 13.67
N SER A 114 7.89 5.40 12.99
CA SER A 114 7.17 6.66 13.12
C SER A 114 5.76 6.64 12.51
N ASN A 115 5.48 5.71 11.60
CA ASN A 115 4.17 5.57 10.99
C ASN A 115 3.26 4.69 11.84
N ARG A 116 2.74 5.24 12.93
CA ARG A 116 1.92 4.50 13.90
C ARG A 116 0.57 4.06 13.34
N GLY A 117 -0.04 4.90 12.51
CA GLY A 117 -1.35 4.57 11.91
C GLY A 117 -1.27 3.35 10.99
N ALA A 118 -0.21 3.26 10.19
CA ALA A 118 0.02 2.09 9.33
C ALA A 118 0.30 0.85 10.18
N GLN A 119 1.11 0.96 11.23
CA GLN A 119 1.37 -0.18 12.12
C GLN A 119 0.09 -0.71 12.76
N GLU A 120 -0.78 0.18 13.25
CA GLU A 120 -2.07 -0.22 13.82
C GLU A 120 -2.92 -0.99 12.81
N LEU A 121 -2.98 -0.50 11.57
CA LEU A 121 -3.70 -1.18 10.50
C LEU A 121 -3.14 -2.59 10.27
N TYR A 122 -1.83 -2.69 10.09
CA TYR A 122 -1.20 -3.97 9.77
C TYR A 122 -1.27 -4.97 10.92
N TYR A 123 -1.00 -4.56 12.15
CA TYR A 123 -1.10 -5.45 13.31
C TYR A 123 -2.54 -5.92 13.53
N ARG A 124 -3.50 -5.03 13.42
CA ARG A 124 -4.93 -5.38 13.54
C ARG A 124 -5.38 -6.34 12.42
N TYR A 125 -4.80 -6.20 11.24
CA TYR A 125 -5.08 -7.09 10.11
C TYR A 125 -4.53 -8.49 10.31
N GLY A 126 -3.48 -8.64 11.12
CA GLY A 126 -2.87 -9.93 11.43
C GLY A 126 -1.38 -10.04 11.10
N PHE A 127 -0.76 -8.97 10.63
CA PHE A 127 0.69 -8.97 10.41
C PHE A 127 1.44 -9.09 11.70
N ARG A 128 2.62 -9.70 11.64
CA ARG A 128 3.54 -9.88 12.77
C ARG A 128 4.91 -9.35 12.41
N LYS A 129 5.56 -8.70 13.38
CA LYS A 129 6.93 -8.24 13.19
C LYS A 129 7.88 -9.44 13.20
N ILE A 130 8.70 -9.55 12.17
CA ILE A 130 9.67 -10.64 12.04
C ILE A 130 11.12 -10.15 12.06
N ALA A 131 11.37 -8.88 11.77
CA ALA A 131 12.72 -8.33 11.72
C ALA A 131 12.70 -6.81 11.82
N VAL A 132 13.88 -6.24 11.98
CA VAL A 132 14.13 -4.80 11.89
C VAL A 132 15.30 -4.60 10.91
N ARG A 133 15.10 -3.72 9.94
CA ARG A 133 16.18 -3.26 9.04
C ARG A 133 16.70 -1.94 9.56
N ARG A 134 17.91 -1.94 10.11
CA ARG A 134 18.48 -0.73 10.70
C ARG A 134 18.86 0.28 9.63
N GLY A 135 18.53 1.56 9.89
CA GLY A 135 18.88 2.67 9.02
C GLY A 135 18.38 2.56 7.60
N TYR A 136 17.25 1.91 7.39
CA TYR A 136 16.71 1.58 6.06
C TYR A 136 16.14 2.81 5.34
N TYR A 137 15.44 3.69 6.07
CA TYR A 137 14.79 4.86 5.50
C TYR A 137 15.57 6.14 5.73
N PRO A 138 15.54 7.08 4.78
CA PRO A 138 15.97 8.44 5.05
C PRO A 138 15.02 9.10 6.06
N ALA A 139 15.56 9.94 6.94
CA ALA A 139 14.79 10.66 7.94
C ALA A 139 15.44 12.02 8.22
N SER A 140 14.67 12.93 8.81
CA SER A 140 15.18 14.23 9.23
C SER A 140 16.29 14.03 10.27
N GLY A 141 17.47 14.57 10.00
CA GLY A 141 18.62 14.47 10.89
C GLY A 141 19.32 13.11 10.89
N GLY A 142 19.04 12.23 9.91
CA GLY A 142 19.70 10.93 9.83
C GLY A 142 18.89 9.88 9.10
N ARG A 143 18.74 8.73 9.73
CA ARG A 143 18.00 7.59 9.14
C ARG A 143 17.07 6.97 10.18
N GLU A 144 16.06 6.29 9.69
CA GLU A 144 15.07 5.57 10.50
C GLU A 144 15.09 4.09 10.12
N ASP A 145 14.90 3.21 11.10
CA ASP A 145 14.80 1.78 10.87
C ASP A 145 13.51 1.44 10.13
N ALA A 146 13.46 0.25 9.54
CA ALA A 146 12.23 -0.34 9.04
C ALA A 146 11.84 -1.53 9.90
N LEU A 147 10.56 -1.59 10.30
CA LEU A 147 9.97 -2.79 10.84
C LEU A 147 9.57 -3.67 9.66
N VAL A 148 9.99 -4.93 9.68
CA VAL A 148 9.60 -5.90 8.67
C VAL A 148 8.45 -6.74 9.23
N LEU A 149 7.32 -6.69 8.56
CA LEU A 149 6.10 -7.39 8.96
C LEU A 149 5.77 -8.48 7.97
N SER A 150 5.17 -9.56 8.45
CA SER A 150 4.78 -10.72 7.65
C SER A 150 3.37 -11.16 7.99
N LEU A 151 2.65 -11.59 6.95
CA LEU A 151 1.32 -12.20 7.04
C LEU A 151 1.34 -13.52 6.31
N GLY A 152 0.93 -14.61 6.98
CA GLY A 152 0.68 -15.89 6.31
C GLY A 152 -0.59 -15.80 5.46
N LEU A 153 -0.52 -16.26 4.24
CA LEU A 153 -1.64 -16.22 3.29
C LEU A 153 -2.37 -17.55 3.17
#